data_cbd9d742c66b570b8266ec34dd8c6309
#
_entry.id   cbd9d742c66b570b8266ec34dd8c6309
#
_cell.length_a   1.000
_cell.length_b   1.000
_cell.length_c   1.000
_cell.angle_alpha   90.00
_cell.angle_beta   90.00
_cell.angle_gamma   90.00
#
_symmetry.space_group_name_H-M   'P 1'
#
loop_
_entity.id
_entity.type
_entity.pdbx_description
1 polymer ?
#
loop_
_entity_poly.entity_id
_entity_poly.type
_entity_poly.pdbx_seq_one_letter_code
_entity_poly.pdbx_strand_id
1 'polypeptide(L)'
;MSDDVHSGHHWRSLYESILAHEGDGLTGLLLRWLEEHPAHAAEVRDAGRPESHLIPLGLSHEGGYSPLARLYAVNRVLDLLTLTYQDPPDDSAATPDEGYPPAGVYPAFCEALGADRIGRQSFHPFFHEIVEVRQADDPDEPPFINEERWPGYLVGSMLLRRAGVVVTAGARHLVRGVADRSTLYWTFWRRSRPTHDLSHGWGHNSQWSTDFRRDYVVGGQLHYNVDQALNPDDNEWGEDEEGLDPVSMTELVRYRCGTVVDHGDDLFPYDGHHVEPALPD
;
A
#
# COMPACT_ATOMS: atom_id res chain seq x y z
N MET A 1 -5.92 -27.00 18.15
CA MET A 1 -6.66 -25.72 18.11
C MET A 1 -5.82 -24.62 18.80
N SER A 2 -4.59 -24.41 18.34
CA SER A 2 -3.65 -23.42 18.87
C SER A 2 -2.74 -22.78 17.80
N ASP A 3 -3.01 -23.00 16.51
CA ASP A 3 -2.15 -22.50 15.43
C ASP A 3 -2.50 -21.08 14.94
N ASP A 4 -3.65 -20.55 15.35
CA ASP A 4 -4.17 -19.31 14.81
C ASP A 4 -3.52 -18.01 15.35
N VAL A 5 -2.88 -18.06 16.51
CA VAL A 5 -2.25 -16.88 17.12
C VAL A 5 -0.89 -16.54 16.47
N HIS A 6 -0.30 -17.47 15.70
CA HIS A 6 1.09 -17.40 15.29
C HIS A 6 1.35 -16.98 13.83
N SER A 7 0.35 -16.74 13.01
CA SER A 7 0.60 -16.50 11.58
C SER A 7 1.29 -15.16 11.26
N GLY A 8 1.05 -14.12 12.05
CA GLY A 8 1.80 -12.87 11.94
C GLY A 8 3.30 -13.07 12.21
N HIS A 9 3.65 -14.03 13.09
CA HIS A 9 5.03 -14.40 13.38
C HIS A 9 5.73 -15.05 12.19
N HIS A 10 5.02 -15.81 11.34
CA HIS A 10 5.62 -16.42 10.15
C HIS A 10 6.03 -15.37 9.11
N TRP A 11 5.18 -14.38 8.84
CA TRP A 11 5.53 -13.26 7.96
C TRP A 11 6.69 -12.42 8.51
N ARG A 12 6.74 -12.22 9.82
CA ARG A 12 7.86 -11.58 10.49
C ARG A 12 9.14 -12.38 10.32
N SER A 13 9.09 -13.70 10.52
CA SER A 13 10.23 -14.58 10.32
C SER A 13 10.74 -14.53 8.87
N LEU A 14 9.83 -14.48 7.89
CA LEU A 14 10.20 -14.26 6.49
C LEU A 14 10.90 -12.91 6.29
N TYR A 15 10.34 -11.83 6.82
CA TYR A 15 10.93 -10.50 6.75
C TYR A 15 12.35 -10.47 7.35
N GLU A 16 12.54 -11.04 8.54
CA GLU A 16 13.83 -11.15 9.21
C GLU A 16 14.81 -12.00 8.39
N SER A 17 14.32 -13.07 7.74
CA SER A 17 15.14 -13.92 6.86
C SER A 17 15.59 -13.19 5.59
N ILE A 18 14.76 -12.29 5.04
CA ILE A 18 15.14 -11.44 3.91
C ILE A 18 16.23 -10.48 4.32
N LEU A 19 16.09 -9.81 5.47
CA LEU A 19 17.11 -8.89 6.01
C LEU A 19 18.44 -9.56 6.31
N ALA A 20 18.42 -10.80 6.76
CA ALA A 20 19.63 -11.57 7.09
C ALA A 20 20.23 -12.28 5.89
N HIS A 21 19.56 -12.26 4.72
CA HIS A 21 20.06 -12.96 3.54
C HIS A 21 21.22 -12.22 2.90
N GLU A 22 22.29 -12.95 2.66
CA GLU A 22 23.47 -12.44 1.95
C GLU A 22 23.67 -13.22 0.65
N GLY A 23 24.03 -12.52 -0.41
CA GLY A 23 24.38 -13.11 -1.71
C GLY A 23 23.16 -13.51 -2.55
N ASP A 24 23.41 -14.44 -3.47
CA ASP A 24 22.42 -14.91 -4.45
C ASP A 24 21.41 -15.89 -3.82
N GLY A 25 20.24 -16.06 -4.45
CA GLY A 25 19.27 -17.12 -4.09
C GLY A 25 18.08 -16.66 -3.25
N LEU A 26 17.93 -15.37 -3.00
CA LEU A 26 16.79 -14.83 -2.23
C LEU A 26 15.42 -15.23 -2.84
N THR A 27 15.29 -15.21 -4.17
CA THR A 27 14.06 -15.71 -4.85
C THR A 27 13.75 -17.15 -4.45
N GLY A 28 14.75 -18.02 -4.46
CA GLY A 28 14.58 -19.42 -4.06
C GLY A 28 14.21 -19.59 -2.58
N LEU A 29 14.70 -18.71 -1.70
CA LEU A 29 14.30 -18.67 -0.29
C LEU A 29 12.81 -18.34 -0.17
N LEU A 30 12.35 -17.28 -0.85
CA LEU A 30 10.96 -16.83 -0.79
C LEU A 30 9.98 -17.87 -1.37
N LEU A 31 10.32 -18.47 -2.51
CA LEU A 31 9.47 -19.48 -3.13
C LEU A 31 9.36 -20.74 -2.26
N ARG A 32 10.46 -21.21 -1.69
CA ARG A 32 10.43 -22.33 -0.74
C ARG A 32 9.62 -22.00 0.49
N TRP A 33 9.74 -20.80 1.03
CA TRP A 33 8.95 -20.37 2.18
C TRP A 33 7.44 -20.45 1.88
N LEU A 34 6.99 -20.00 0.69
CA LEU A 34 5.59 -20.13 0.27
C LEU A 34 5.15 -21.60 0.09
N GLU A 35 6.03 -22.48 -0.40
CA GLU A 35 5.77 -23.92 -0.50
C GLU A 35 5.62 -24.57 0.88
N GLU A 36 6.41 -24.14 1.84
CA GLU A 36 6.37 -24.64 3.24
C GLU A 36 5.19 -24.07 4.03
N HIS A 37 4.65 -22.92 3.61
CA HIS A 37 3.55 -22.20 4.27
C HIS A 37 2.38 -21.91 3.31
N PRO A 38 1.78 -22.94 2.68
CA PRO A 38 0.75 -22.74 1.65
C PRO A 38 -0.52 -22.05 2.16
N ALA A 39 -0.83 -22.19 3.45
CA ALA A 39 -1.97 -21.54 4.08
C ALA A 39 -1.87 -20.01 3.99
N HIS A 40 -0.67 -19.43 4.13
CA HIS A 40 -0.48 -17.99 4.08
C HIS A 40 -0.73 -17.42 2.68
N ALA A 41 -0.26 -18.11 1.63
CA ALA A 41 -0.59 -17.73 0.26
C ALA A 41 -2.08 -17.88 -0.03
N ALA A 42 -2.73 -18.90 0.53
CA ALA A 42 -4.18 -19.08 0.40
C ALA A 42 -4.97 -17.95 1.08
N GLU A 43 -4.56 -17.51 2.28
CA GLU A 43 -5.18 -16.38 2.99
C GLU A 43 -5.14 -15.08 2.15
N VAL A 44 -4.01 -14.80 1.52
CA VAL A 44 -3.89 -13.63 0.63
C VAL A 44 -4.85 -13.74 -0.56
N ARG A 45 -4.91 -14.90 -1.20
CA ARG A 45 -5.83 -15.15 -2.33
C ARG A 45 -7.30 -15.08 -1.92
N ASP A 46 -7.63 -15.61 -0.75
CA ASP A 46 -8.99 -15.58 -0.22
C ASP A 46 -9.44 -14.15 0.11
N ALA A 47 -8.51 -13.33 0.64
CA ALA A 47 -8.75 -11.90 0.85
C ALA A 47 -9.03 -11.14 -0.45
N GLY A 48 -8.50 -11.60 -1.58
CA GLY A 48 -8.71 -11.01 -2.90
C GLY A 48 -10.06 -11.36 -3.56
N ARG A 49 -10.88 -12.22 -2.97
CA ARG A 49 -12.19 -12.57 -3.54
C ARG A 49 -13.20 -11.42 -3.38
N PRO A 50 -14.05 -11.16 -4.39
CA PRO A 50 -15.03 -10.07 -4.31
C PRO A 50 -15.92 -10.11 -3.05
N GLU A 51 -16.23 -11.29 -2.56
CA GLU A 51 -17.06 -11.49 -1.37
C GLU A 51 -16.36 -11.02 -0.09
N SER A 52 -15.03 -11.02 -0.09
CA SER A 52 -14.23 -10.67 1.08
C SER A 52 -14.28 -9.17 1.39
N HIS A 53 -14.55 -8.30 0.41
CA HIS A 53 -14.64 -6.86 0.66
C HIS A 53 -15.90 -6.46 1.47
N LEU A 54 -16.91 -7.35 1.51
CA LEU A 54 -18.12 -7.13 2.30
C LEU A 54 -17.97 -7.56 3.76
N ILE A 55 -16.84 -8.17 4.14
CA ILE A 55 -16.60 -8.65 5.49
C ILE A 55 -15.89 -7.53 6.27
N PRO A 56 -16.56 -6.87 7.24
CA PRO A 56 -15.93 -5.85 8.06
C PRO A 56 -14.77 -6.43 8.88
N LEU A 57 -13.65 -5.71 8.97
CA LEU A 57 -12.46 -6.15 9.72
C LEU A 57 -12.71 -6.29 11.22
N GLY A 58 -13.63 -5.59 11.81
CA GLY A 58 -13.86 -5.55 13.25
C GLY A 58 -14.73 -6.66 13.84
N LEU A 59 -15.25 -7.60 13.03
CA LEU A 59 -16.29 -8.53 13.47
C LEU A 59 -15.85 -9.99 13.61
N SER A 60 -14.63 -10.28 13.97
CA SER A 60 -14.30 -11.61 14.47
C SER A 60 -14.86 -11.77 15.90
N HIS A 61 -16.08 -12.24 16.01
CA HIS A 61 -16.84 -12.35 17.27
C HIS A 61 -16.32 -13.40 18.27
N GLU A 62 -15.21 -14.05 18.01
CA GLU A 62 -14.70 -15.13 18.86
C GLU A 62 -13.25 -14.94 19.33
N GLY A 63 -12.77 -13.69 19.45
CA GLY A 63 -11.47 -13.40 20.06
C GLY A 63 -10.25 -13.82 19.23
N GLY A 64 -10.44 -14.15 17.95
CA GLY A 64 -9.36 -14.39 16.98
C GLY A 64 -9.10 -13.16 16.13
N TYR A 65 -7.83 -12.89 15.83
CA TYR A 65 -7.47 -11.86 14.87
C TYR A 65 -8.06 -12.18 13.49
N SER A 66 -8.67 -11.18 12.83
CA SER A 66 -9.16 -11.36 11.48
C SER A 66 -8.03 -11.84 10.54
N PRO A 67 -8.27 -12.80 9.65
CA PRO A 67 -7.29 -13.19 8.63
C PRO A 67 -6.76 -11.99 7.82
N LEU A 68 -7.56 -10.94 7.71
CA LEU A 68 -7.25 -9.72 6.97
C LEU A 68 -6.22 -8.84 7.70
N ALA A 69 -6.14 -8.91 9.03
CA ALA A 69 -5.10 -8.23 9.79
C ALA A 69 -3.68 -8.72 9.41
N ARG A 70 -3.57 -9.91 8.84
CA ARG A 70 -2.31 -10.50 8.38
C ARG A 70 -1.81 -9.91 7.07
N LEU A 71 -2.69 -9.30 6.28
CA LEU A 71 -2.29 -8.58 5.06
C LEU A 71 -1.34 -7.42 5.35
N TYR A 72 -1.42 -6.86 6.54
CA TYR A 72 -0.47 -5.87 7.00
C TYR A 72 0.98 -6.43 7.04
N ALA A 73 1.17 -7.63 7.59
CA ALA A 73 2.47 -8.29 7.63
C ALA A 73 3.01 -8.58 6.21
N VAL A 74 2.14 -9.02 5.30
CA VAL A 74 2.48 -9.19 3.87
C VAL A 74 2.97 -7.88 3.27
N ASN A 75 2.29 -6.77 3.55
CA ASN A 75 2.69 -5.46 3.03
C ASN A 75 4.06 -5.01 3.55
N ARG A 76 4.44 -5.34 4.78
CA ARG A 76 5.80 -5.08 5.28
C ARG A 76 6.86 -5.84 4.49
N VAL A 77 6.59 -7.11 4.17
CA VAL A 77 7.48 -7.89 3.29
C VAL A 77 7.56 -7.24 1.90
N LEU A 78 6.42 -6.86 1.32
CA LEU A 78 6.40 -6.21 0.01
C LEU A 78 7.09 -4.84 0.03
N ASP A 79 6.97 -4.06 1.10
CA ASP A 79 7.69 -2.80 1.24
C ASP A 79 9.20 -3.01 1.20
N LEU A 80 9.71 -4.00 1.95
CA LEU A 80 11.12 -4.36 1.92
C LEU A 80 11.59 -4.77 0.51
N LEU A 81 10.81 -5.60 -0.20
CA LEU A 81 11.15 -6.06 -1.55
C LEU A 81 11.12 -4.94 -2.60
N THR A 82 10.44 -3.83 -2.34
CA THR A 82 10.38 -2.69 -3.27
C THR A 82 11.46 -1.63 -3.03
N LEU A 83 12.27 -1.74 -1.97
CA LEU A 83 13.29 -0.73 -1.65
C LEU A 83 14.36 -0.59 -2.74
N THR A 84 14.69 -1.68 -3.43
CA THR A 84 15.67 -1.69 -4.53
C THR A 84 15.29 -0.81 -5.72
N TYR A 85 13.99 -0.52 -5.90
CA TYR A 85 13.48 0.31 -6.98
C TYR A 85 13.43 1.81 -6.64
N GLN A 86 13.83 2.16 -5.41
CA GLN A 86 13.69 3.50 -4.89
C GLN A 86 15.05 4.18 -4.81
N ASP A 87 15.11 5.42 -5.26
CA ASP A 87 16.31 6.23 -5.15
C ASP A 87 16.68 6.45 -3.66
N PRO A 88 17.98 6.50 -3.32
CA PRO A 88 18.39 6.86 -1.98
C PRO A 88 17.94 8.29 -1.63
N PRO A 89 17.75 8.62 -0.35
CA PRO A 89 17.50 9.99 0.04
C PRO A 89 18.70 10.87 -0.35
N ASP A 90 18.41 12.12 -0.75
CA ASP A 90 19.37 13.05 -1.35
C ASP A 90 20.65 13.29 -0.53
N ASP A 91 20.63 13.04 0.80
CA ASP A 91 21.74 13.25 1.73
C ASP A 91 22.49 11.95 2.11
N SER A 92 22.14 10.81 1.57
CA SER A 92 22.81 9.56 1.95
C SER A 92 23.98 9.26 1.03
N ALA A 93 25.19 9.25 1.60
CA ALA A 93 26.38 8.64 1.00
C ALA A 93 26.27 7.09 0.90
N ALA A 94 25.10 6.52 1.16
CA ALA A 94 24.87 5.09 1.07
C ALA A 94 24.88 4.66 -0.39
N THR A 95 25.79 3.78 -0.71
CA THR A 95 25.86 3.13 -2.01
C THR A 95 24.52 2.44 -2.33
N PRO A 96 24.00 2.56 -3.55
CA PRO A 96 22.65 2.10 -3.90
C PRO A 96 22.38 0.61 -3.68
N ASP A 97 23.39 -0.22 -3.58
CA ASP A 97 23.28 -1.68 -3.76
C ASP A 97 23.61 -2.55 -2.54
N GLU A 98 24.05 -1.99 -1.42
CA GLU A 98 24.40 -2.82 -0.27
C GLU A 98 23.19 -3.12 0.62
N GLY A 99 22.66 -4.35 0.50
CA GLY A 99 21.70 -4.93 1.44
C GLY A 99 20.23 -4.90 1.01
N TYR A 100 19.91 -4.49 -0.22
CA TYR A 100 18.54 -4.55 -0.72
C TYR A 100 18.28 -5.78 -1.60
N PRO A 101 17.05 -6.34 -1.55
CA PRO A 101 16.68 -7.46 -2.41
C PRO A 101 16.89 -7.14 -3.91
N PRO A 102 17.41 -8.08 -4.72
CA PRO A 102 17.48 -7.88 -6.18
C PRO A 102 16.12 -7.59 -6.81
N ALA A 103 16.05 -6.73 -7.83
CA ALA A 103 14.80 -6.26 -8.42
C ALA A 103 13.85 -7.36 -8.90
N GLY A 104 14.37 -8.48 -9.43
CA GLY A 104 13.56 -9.61 -9.88
C GLY A 104 12.86 -10.39 -8.78
N VAL A 105 13.23 -10.21 -7.51
CA VAL A 105 12.66 -10.94 -6.36
C VAL A 105 11.21 -10.52 -6.10
N TYR A 106 10.93 -9.22 -6.15
CA TYR A 106 9.60 -8.68 -5.87
C TYR A 106 8.53 -9.20 -6.85
N PRO A 107 8.71 -9.12 -8.20
CA PRO A 107 7.75 -9.69 -9.13
C PRO A 107 7.54 -11.19 -8.94
N ALA A 108 8.61 -11.96 -8.81
CA ALA A 108 8.53 -13.41 -8.63
C ALA A 108 7.74 -13.80 -7.37
N PHE A 109 7.89 -13.04 -6.28
CA PHE A 109 7.16 -13.27 -5.06
C PHE A 109 5.67 -12.94 -5.20
N CYS A 110 5.32 -11.80 -5.81
CA CYS A 110 3.93 -11.43 -6.07
C CYS A 110 3.20 -12.46 -6.96
N GLU A 111 3.84 -12.91 -8.02
CA GLU A 111 3.30 -13.95 -8.92
C GLU A 111 3.09 -15.28 -8.18
N ALA A 112 4.03 -15.67 -7.33
CA ALA A 112 3.90 -16.88 -6.50
C ALA A 112 2.78 -16.77 -5.45
N LEU A 113 2.47 -15.58 -4.97
CA LEU A 113 1.27 -15.32 -4.15
C LEU A 113 -0.04 -15.45 -4.95
N GLY A 114 0.02 -15.53 -6.28
CA GLY A 114 -1.13 -15.57 -7.17
C GLY A 114 -1.66 -14.17 -7.52
N ALA A 115 -0.79 -13.18 -7.51
CA ALA A 115 -1.13 -11.82 -7.89
C ALA A 115 -0.92 -11.57 -9.39
N ASP A 116 -1.85 -10.85 -10.00
CA ASP A 116 -1.80 -10.43 -11.39
C ASP A 116 -1.23 -9.01 -11.50
N ARG A 117 -0.31 -8.82 -12.45
CA ARG A 117 0.29 -7.51 -12.70
C ARG A 117 -0.72 -6.52 -13.26
N ILE A 118 -0.70 -5.30 -12.74
CA ILE A 118 -1.49 -4.18 -13.24
C ILE A 118 -0.89 -3.72 -14.56
N GLY A 119 -1.68 -3.80 -15.65
CA GLY A 119 -1.26 -3.41 -17.00
C GLY A 119 -1.69 -2.00 -17.44
N ARG A 120 -2.22 -1.19 -16.51
CA ARG A 120 -2.80 0.11 -16.85
C ARG A 120 -1.74 1.13 -17.27
N GLN A 121 -1.96 1.78 -18.43
CA GLN A 121 -1.04 2.74 -19.02
C GLN A 121 -1.32 4.19 -18.58
N SER A 122 -2.59 4.52 -18.32
CA SER A 122 -2.98 5.87 -17.86
C SER A 122 -2.83 5.99 -16.35
N PHE A 123 -2.34 7.15 -15.89
CA PHE A 123 -2.22 7.42 -14.46
C PHE A 123 -3.59 7.39 -13.78
N HIS A 124 -3.65 6.66 -12.66
CA HIS A 124 -4.81 6.66 -11.78
C HIS A 124 -4.36 6.40 -10.33
N PRO A 125 -4.77 7.21 -9.35
CA PRO A 125 -4.29 7.11 -7.96
C PRO A 125 -4.65 5.78 -7.28
N PHE A 126 -5.69 5.08 -7.75
CA PHE A 126 -6.02 3.75 -7.25
C PHE A 126 -4.92 2.73 -7.56
N PHE A 127 -4.39 2.74 -8.77
CA PHE A 127 -3.44 1.75 -9.27
C PHE A 127 -1.98 2.16 -9.11
N HIS A 128 -1.72 3.48 -8.93
CA HIS A 128 -0.38 4.03 -8.97
C HIS A 128 -0.04 4.80 -7.70
N GLU A 129 1.17 4.61 -7.24
CA GLU A 129 1.84 5.42 -6.22
C GLU A 129 2.79 6.39 -6.93
N ILE A 130 2.67 7.67 -6.62
CA ILE A 130 3.54 8.71 -7.19
C ILE A 130 4.89 8.64 -6.49
N VAL A 131 5.96 8.33 -7.22
CA VAL A 131 7.33 8.30 -6.72
C VAL A 131 8.05 9.61 -6.99
N GLU A 132 7.81 10.19 -8.16
CA GLU A 132 8.41 11.45 -8.61
C GLU A 132 7.40 12.22 -9.47
N VAL A 133 7.30 13.53 -9.25
CA VAL A 133 6.58 14.44 -10.15
C VAL A 133 7.56 15.22 -11.00
N ARG A 134 7.44 15.10 -12.32
CA ARG A 134 8.08 16.00 -13.29
C ARG A 134 7.09 17.11 -13.61
N GLN A 135 7.35 18.30 -13.10
CA GLN A 135 6.44 19.41 -13.28
C GLN A 135 6.42 19.86 -14.74
N ALA A 136 5.24 19.85 -15.37
CA ALA A 136 5.04 20.38 -16.70
C ALA A 136 5.04 21.92 -16.69
N ASP A 137 5.41 22.54 -17.83
CA ASP A 137 5.35 23.99 -18.01
C ASP A 137 3.91 24.50 -18.09
N ASP A 138 3.01 23.71 -18.70
CA ASP A 138 1.58 23.97 -18.70
C ASP A 138 0.96 23.53 -17.36
N PRO A 139 0.41 24.46 -16.56
CA PRO A 139 -0.20 24.10 -15.28
C PRO A 139 -1.44 23.23 -15.44
N ASP A 140 -2.07 23.16 -16.60
CA ASP A 140 -3.25 22.36 -16.88
C ASP A 140 -2.92 21.01 -17.54
N GLU A 141 -1.63 20.67 -17.75
CA GLU A 141 -1.22 19.39 -18.33
C GLU A 141 -1.73 18.21 -17.50
N PRO A 142 -2.58 17.31 -18.06
CA PRO A 142 -3.06 16.13 -17.33
C PRO A 142 -1.92 15.21 -16.93
N PRO A 143 -2.04 14.49 -15.79
CA PRO A 143 -1.01 13.53 -15.36
C PRO A 143 -0.84 12.40 -16.37
N PHE A 144 0.41 12.12 -16.77
CA PHE A 144 0.74 10.94 -17.56
C PHE A 144 2.00 10.24 -17.02
N ILE A 145 2.05 8.93 -17.19
CA ILE A 145 3.13 8.08 -16.68
C ILE A 145 4.32 8.16 -17.65
N ASN A 146 5.47 8.56 -17.13
CA ASN A 146 6.74 8.53 -17.86
C ASN A 146 7.47 7.20 -17.72
N GLU A 147 7.42 6.63 -16.50
CA GLU A 147 8.21 5.48 -16.12
C GLU A 147 7.51 4.71 -15.00
N GLU A 148 7.53 3.37 -15.06
CA GLU A 148 7.17 2.51 -13.95
C GLU A 148 8.45 2.10 -13.23
N ARG A 149 8.59 2.47 -11.95
CA ARG A 149 9.73 2.10 -11.11
C ARG A 149 9.59 0.66 -10.61
N TRP A 150 8.41 0.29 -10.11
CA TRP A 150 8.06 -1.07 -9.74
C TRP A 150 6.64 -1.40 -10.18
N PRO A 151 6.37 -2.65 -10.58
CA PRO A 151 5.04 -3.04 -11.01
C PRO A 151 4.04 -3.08 -9.86
N GLY A 152 2.77 -2.78 -10.17
CA GLY A 152 1.65 -2.98 -9.28
C GLY A 152 1.00 -4.34 -9.47
N TYR A 153 0.26 -4.79 -8.43
CA TYR A 153 -0.37 -6.11 -8.42
C TYR A 153 -1.77 -6.08 -7.80
N LEU A 154 -2.66 -6.86 -8.40
CA LEU A 154 -3.95 -7.24 -7.86
C LEU A 154 -3.92 -8.71 -7.44
N VAL A 155 -4.64 -9.06 -6.38
CA VAL A 155 -5.00 -10.43 -6.06
C VAL A 155 -6.52 -10.52 -6.18
N GLY A 156 -6.99 -11.22 -7.21
CA GLY A 156 -8.40 -11.17 -7.57
C GLY A 156 -8.87 -9.74 -7.81
N SER A 157 -9.83 -9.27 -7.02
CA SER A 157 -10.34 -7.88 -7.08
C SER A 157 -9.67 -6.91 -6.10
N MET A 158 -8.82 -7.40 -5.19
CA MET A 158 -8.14 -6.58 -4.20
C MET A 158 -6.82 -6.01 -4.74
N LEU A 159 -6.62 -4.72 -4.51
CA LEU A 159 -5.33 -4.09 -4.76
C LEU A 159 -4.32 -4.56 -3.71
N LEU A 160 -3.36 -5.40 -4.11
CA LEU A 160 -2.27 -5.83 -3.24
C LEU A 160 -1.19 -4.74 -3.14
N ARG A 161 -0.82 -4.16 -4.29
CA ARG A 161 0.24 -3.15 -4.36
C ARG A 161 0.04 -2.21 -5.54
N ARG A 162 0.16 -0.90 -5.30
CA ARG A 162 0.23 0.10 -6.36
C ARG A 162 1.54 0.01 -7.13
N ALA A 163 1.49 0.24 -8.44
CA ALA A 163 2.71 0.46 -9.22
C ALA A 163 3.35 1.79 -8.79
N GLY A 164 4.66 1.78 -8.58
CA GLY A 164 5.41 3.02 -8.35
C GLY A 164 5.74 3.70 -9.66
N VAL A 165 5.31 4.94 -9.85
CA VAL A 165 5.43 5.63 -11.13
C VAL A 165 6.05 7.02 -11.01
N VAL A 166 6.79 7.39 -12.05
CA VAL A 166 7.20 8.77 -12.33
C VAL A 166 6.16 9.39 -13.24
N VAL A 167 5.58 10.51 -12.85
CA VAL A 167 4.53 11.20 -13.62
C VAL A 167 4.96 12.59 -14.04
N THR A 168 4.56 13.02 -15.24
CA THR A 168 4.55 14.43 -15.62
C THR A 168 3.15 14.96 -15.45
N ALA A 169 3.01 16.15 -14.83
CA ALA A 169 1.72 16.82 -14.65
C ALA A 169 1.89 18.33 -14.49
N GLY A 170 0.85 19.06 -14.85
CA GLY A 170 0.70 20.48 -14.53
C GLY A 170 0.45 20.71 -13.03
N ALA A 171 0.85 21.88 -12.52
CA ALA A 171 0.75 22.21 -11.11
C ALA A 171 -0.69 22.30 -10.56
N ARG A 172 -1.70 22.34 -11.44
CA ARG A 172 -3.11 22.27 -11.04
C ARG A 172 -3.58 20.83 -10.77
N HIS A 173 -2.82 19.83 -11.21
CA HIS A 173 -3.12 18.43 -11.00
C HIS A 173 -2.23 17.81 -9.93
N LEU A 174 -0.91 17.98 -10.03
CA LEU A 174 0.07 17.43 -9.09
C LEU A 174 1.17 18.46 -8.85
N VAL A 175 1.52 18.72 -7.60
CA VAL A 175 2.59 19.64 -7.24
C VAL A 175 3.82 18.85 -6.85
N ARG A 176 4.94 19.10 -7.55
CA ARG A 176 6.24 18.54 -7.22
C ARG A 176 6.67 18.96 -5.81
N GLY A 177 7.20 18.05 -5.04
CA GLY A 177 7.59 18.29 -3.64
C GLY A 177 6.44 18.12 -2.64
N VAL A 178 5.19 18.02 -3.14
CA VAL A 178 4.01 17.71 -2.34
C VAL A 178 3.56 16.26 -2.65
N ALA A 179 3.08 16.00 -3.84
CA ALA A 179 2.51 14.70 -4.20
C ALA A 179 3.52 13.54 -4.14
N ASP A 180 4.81 13.82 -4.31
CA ASP A 180 5.90 12.85 -4.28
C ASP A 180 6.74 12.88 -2.98
N ARG A 181 6.48 13.79 -2.04
CA ARG A 181 7.27 13.96 -0.80
C ARG A 181 6.45 13.98 0.48
N SER A 182 5.15 14.22 0.44
CA SER A 182 4.29 14.17 1.61
C SER A 182 4.23 12.76 2.22
N THR A 183 3.83 12.67 3.49
CA THR A 183 3.73 11.40 4.23
C THR A 183 2.85 10.40 3.49
N LEU A 184 3.33 9.17 3.36
CA LEU A 184 2.60 8.07 2.75
C LEU A 184 1.99 7.19 3.85
N TYR A 185 0.67 7.21 3.96
CA TYR A 185 -0.07 6.46 4.98
C TYR A 185 -0.30 4.99 4.60
N TRP A 186 -0.56 4.13 5.58
CA TRP A 186 -0.68 2.67 5.45
C TRP A 186 0.50 2.03 4.70
N THR A 187 1.69 2.58 4.96
CA THR A 187 2.94 2.16 4.33
C THR A 187 4.01 2.05 5.39
N PHE A 188 4.70 0.93 5.41
CA PHE A 188 5.69 0.66 6.44
C PHE A 188 7.02 1.35 6.13
N TRP A 189 7.50 1.28 4.88
CA TRP A 189 8.81 1.81 4.56
C TRP A 189 8.91 2.35 3.12
N ARG A 190 9.46 3.56 3.00
CA ARG A 190 9.96 4.15 1.74
C ARG A 190 11.31 4.81 2.01
N ARG A 191 12.19 4.83 0.99
CA ARG A 191 13.51 5.45 1.10
C ARG A 191 13.46 6.97 0.94
N SER A 192 12.60 7.46 0.07
CA SER A 192 12.62 8.83 -0.43
C SER A 192 11.56 9.75 0.20
N ARG A 193 10.70 9.22 1.08
CA ARG A 193 9.62 10.00 1.69
C ARG A 193 9.22 9.44 3.07
N PRO A 194 8.66 10.27 3.96
CA PRO A 194 8.12 9.81 5.23
C PRO A 194 6.99 8.82 5.02
N THR A 195 6.88 7.86 5.93
CA THR A 195 5.81 6.85 5.94
C THR A 195 5.17 6.76 7.31
N HIS A 196 3.89 6.47 7.34
CA HIS A 196 3.16 6.16 8.55
C HIS A 196 2.32 4.91 8.32
N ASP A 197 2.65 3.83 9.01
CA ASP A 197 2.01 2.55 8.81
C ASP A 197 0.64 2.42 9.49
N LEU A 198 0.29 3.39 10.35
CA LEU A 198 -0.95 3.43 11.12
C LEU A 198 -1.18 2.18 11.96
N SER A 199 -0.13 1.43 12.28
CA SER A 199 -0.26 0.25 13.12
C SER A 199 -0.51 0.64 14.56
N HIS A 200 -1.62 0.17 15.10
CA HIS A 200 -1.91 0.25 16.51
C HIS A 200 -1.15 -0.85 17.24
N GLY A 201 -0.52 -0.55 18.35
CA GLY A 201 0.04 -1.57 19.21
C GLY A 201 1.54 -1.59 19.34
N TRP A 202 2.15 -0.46 19.28
CA TRP A 202 3.52 -0.27 19.76
C TRP A 202 3.62 -0.78 21.21
N GLY A 203 4.22 -1.97 21.37
CA GLY A 203 4.62 -2.50 22.66
C GLY A 203 3.83 -3.66 23.22
N HIS A 204 2.64 -4.00 22.74
CA HIS A 204 1.85 -5.11 23.32
C HIS A 204 1.34 -6.12 22.34
N ASN A 205 1.11 -5.73 21.11
CA ASN A 205 0.66 -6.63 20.07
C ASN A 205 1.72 -6.74 19.00
N SER A 206 1.71 -7.85 18.35
CA SER A 206 2.47 -8.04 17.15
C SER A 206 2.16 -6.89 16.18
N GLN A 207 3.12 -6.00 15.96
CA GLN A 207 3.10 -5.01 14.87
C GLN A 207 2.92 -5.65 13.50
N TRP A 208 2.81 -6.96 13.44
CA TRP A 208 2.66 -7.82 12.28
C TRP A 208 1.23 -8.34 12.11
N SER A 209 0.31 -7.91 12.96
CA SER A 209 -1.10 -8.23 12.88
C SER A 209 -1.91 -7.02 13.33
N THR A 210 -2.33 -6.22 12.39
CA THR A 210 -3.11 -5.00 12.64
C THR A 210 -4.10 -4.77 11.49
N ASP A 211 -5.00 -3.85 11.66
CA ASP A 211 -5.95 -3.49 10.63
C ASP A 211 -5.21 -3.01 9.38
N PHE A 212 -5.62 -3.55 8.25
CA PHE A 212 -5.02 -3.27 6.97
C PHE A 212 -6.05 -2.61 6.06
N ARG A 213 -5.67 -1.50 5.48
CA ARG A 213 -6.48 -0.86 4.45
C ARG A 213 -6.62 -1.76 3.24
N ARG A 214 -7.85 -2.03 2.84
CA ARG A 214 -8.16 -2.74 1.61
C ARG A 214 -8.80 -1.82 0.60
N ASP A 215 -8.28 -1.89 -0.63
CA ASP A 215 -8.83 -1.23 -1.80
C ASP A 215 -9.26 -2.31 -2.80
N TYR A 216 -10.47 -2.18 -3.40
CA TYR A 216 -11.07 -3.19 -4.26
C TYR A 216 -11.61 -2.63 -5.57
N VAL A 217 -11.57 -3.46 -6.60
CA VAL A 217 -12.24 -3.22 -7.90
C VAL A 217 -13.42 -4.17 -7.99
N VAL A 218 -14.62 -3.70 -7.80
CA VAL A 218 -15.83 -4.53 -7.82
C VAL A 218 -16.98 -3.80 -8.51
N GLY A 219 -17.68 -4.51 -9.39
CA GLY A 219 -18.87 -3.97 -10.05
C GLY A 219 -18.65 -2.72 -10.91
N GLY A 220 -17.42 -2.55 -11.44
CA GLY A 220 -17.08 -1.35 -12.20
C GLY A 220 -16.81 -0.12 -11.32
N GLN A 221 -16.58 -0.32 -10.03
CA GLN A 221 -16.23 0.72 -9.07
C GLN A 221 -14.88 0.44 -8.41
N LEU A 222 -14.20 1.51 -8.03
CA LEU A 222 -12.99 1.53 -7.23
C LEU A 222 -13.38 1.91 -5.81
N HIS A 223 -13.18 0.98 -4.88
CA HIS A 223 -13.45 1.17 -3.46
C HIS A 223 -12.14 1.39 -2.73
N TYR A 224 -11.98 2.55 -2.13
CA TYR A 224 -10.82 2.89 -1.32
C TYR A 224 -11.17 2.69 0.15
N ASN A 225 -10.32 1.95 0.86
CA ASN A 225 -10.42 1.76 2.29
C ASN A 225 -11.75 1.14 2.76
N VAL A 226 -12.16 0.05 2.11
CA VAL A 226 -13.47 -0.60 2.32
C VAL A 226 -13.76 -1.05 3.76
N ASP A 227 -12.73 -1.14 4.60
CA ASP A 227 -12.87 -1.57 6.00
C ASP A 227 -13.28 -0.41 6.93
N GLN A 228 -13.28 0.81 6.42
CA GLN A 228 -13.72 1.97 7.18
C GLN A 228 -15.21 2.23 7.01
N ALA A 229 -15.87 2.49 8.11
CA ALA A 229 -17.32 2.69 8.14
C ALA A 229 -17.75 4.08 7.68
N LEU A 230 -16.85 5.06 7.75
CA LEU A 230 -17.17 6.45 7.45
C LEU A 230 -16.82 6.80 6.00
N ASN A 231 -17.81 7.33 5.31
CA ASN A 231 -17.62 7.99 4.03
C ASN A 231 -17.21 9.46 4.32
N PRO A 232 -16.23 10.04 3.60
CA PRO A 232 -15.92 11.47 3.74
C PRO A 232 -17.13 12.41 3.62
N ASP A 233 -18.15 11.98 2.89
CA ASP A 233 -19.42 12.73 2.74
C ASP A 233 -20.36 12.59 3.93
N ASP A 234 -20.18 11.58 4.78
CA ASP A 234 -21.02 11.31 5.95
C ASP A 234 -20.43 11.99 7.22
N ASN A 235 -20.25 13.28 7.16
CA ASN A 235 -19.57 14.09 8.16
C ASN A 235 -20.36 14.08 9.50
N GLU A 236 -20.19 13.04 10.32
CA GLU A 236 -20.61 13.02 11.72
C GLU A 236 -19.57 13.67 12.69
N TRP A 237 -18.55 14.33 12.14
CA TRP A 237 -17.60 15.10 12.93
C TRP A 237 -18.37 16.27 13.55
N GLY A 238 -18.43 16.30 14.87
CA GLY A 238 -19.08 17.39 15.59
C GLY A 238 -18.47 18.74 15.20
N GLU A 239 -19.29 19.78 15.23
CA GLU A 239 -18.92 21.16 14.84
C GLU A 239 -17.70 21.72 15.61
N ASP A 240 -17.19 21.01 16.61
CA ASP A 240 -16.09 21.43 17.49
C ASP A 240 -14.76 20.68 17.26
N GLU A 241 -14.70 19.70 16.36
CA GLU A 241 -13.45 19.02 16.03
C GLU A 241 -12.89 19.61 14.72
N GLU A 242 -11.64 20.07 14.78
CA GLU A 242 -10.86 20.50 13.59
C GLU A 242 -10.60 19.30 12.66
N GLY A 243 -11.68 18.78 12.07
CA GLY A 243 -11.64 17.72 11.09
C GLY A 243 -11.25 18.24 9.73
N LEU A 244 -10.71 17.35 8.89
CA LEU A 244 -10.49 17.64 7.49
C LEU A 244 -11.82 17.90 6.80
N ASP A 245 -11.81 18.87 5.88
CA ASP A 245 -12.94 19.04 4.99
C ASP A 245 -13.09 17.82 4.05
N PRO A 246 -14.29 17.52 3.53
CA PRO A 246 -14.55 16.32 2.75
C PRO A 246 -13.67 16.18 1.49
N VAL A 247 -13.25 17.28 0.89
CA VAL A 247 -12.41 17.28 -0.32
C VAL A 247 -11.00 16.82 0.05
N SER A 248 -10.42 17.42 1.11
CA SER A 248 -9.10 17.06 1.63
C SER A 248 -9.07 15.61 2.11
N MET A 249 -10.12 15.14 2.79
CA MET A 249 -10.24 13.75 3.22
C MET A 249 -10.27 12.79 2.01
N THR A 250 -11.09 13.09 1.01
CA THR A 250 -11.17 12.29 -0.23
C THR A 250 -9.81 12.22 -0.90
N GLU A 251 -9.11 13.33 -0.99
CA GLU A 251 -7.79 13.40 -1.60
C GLU A 251 -6.77 12.51 -0.86
N LEU A 252 -6.72 12.59 0.48
CA LEU A 252 -5.87 11.74 1.30
C LEU A 252 -6.17 10.25 1.12
N VAL A 253 -7.44 9.87 1.13
CA VAL A 253 -7.86 8.48 0.94
C VAL A 253 -7.45 7.97 -0.44
N ARG A 254 -7.66 8.76 -1.50
CA ARG A 254 -7.33 8.38 -2.88
C ARG A 254 -5.82 8.24 -3.08
N TYR A 255 -5.04 9.21 -2.64
CA TYR A 255 -3.59 9.23 -2.91
C TYR A 255 -2.75 8.48 -1.87
N ARG A 256 -3.28 8.22 -0.67
CA ARG A 256 -2.53 7.65 0.45
C ARG A 256 -1.30 8.46 0.88
N CYS A 257 -1.08 9.56 0.26
CA CYS A 257 -0.04 10.51 0.62
C CYS A 257 -0.72 11.79 1.03
N GLY A 258 -0.11 12.63 1.79
CA GLY A 258 -0.70 13.87 2.25
C GLY A 258 -1.75 14.41 1.30
N THR A 259 -1.36 15.16 0.33
CA THR A 259 -2.30 15.78 -0.60
C THR A 259 -1.58 16.16 -1.89
N VAL A 260 -2.34 16.54 -2.90
CA VAL A 260 -1.83 17.21 -4.10
C VAL A 260 -1.44 18.64 -3.78
N VAL A 261 -2.14 19.26 -2.81
CA VAL A 261 -1.89 20.61 -2.32
C VAL A 261 -1.28 20.53 -0.91
N ASP A 262 -0.27 21.33 -0.61
CA ASP A 262 0.32 21.43 0.71
C ASP A 262 -0.65 22.13 1.67
N HIS A 263 -1.14 21.38 2.67
CA HIS A 263 -2.00 21.90 3.73
C HIS A 263 -1.22 22.34 4.98
N GLY A 264 0.11 22.15 4.98
CA GLY A 264 0.98 22.59 6.09
C GLY A 264 0.95 21.72 7.34
N ASP A 265 -0.01 20.81 7.45
CA ASP A 265 -0.19 19.92 8.58
C ASP A 265 -0.09 18.45 8.17
N ASP A 266 0.34 17.59 9.10
CA ASP A 266 0.34 16.15 8.90
C ASP A 266 -1.08 15.62 9.19
N LEU A 267 -1.81 15.34 8.12
CA LEU A 267 -3.22 15.00 8.15
C LEU A 267 -3.41 13.48 8.22
N PHE A 268 -4.25 13.01 9.13
CA PHE A 268 -4.52 11.60 9.34
C PHE A 268 -5.80 11.14 8.64
N PRO A 269 -5.74 10.34 7.54
CA PRO A 269 -6.93 9.83 6.87
C PRO A 269 -7.45 8.53 7.51
N TYR A 270 -7.64 8.52 8.82
CA TYR A 270 -7.86 7.29 9.58
C TYR A 270 -9.14 6.56 9.18
N ASP A 271 -10.24 7.28 9.10
CA ASP A 271 -11.58 6.70 8.96
C ASP A 271 -12.22 6.98 7.59
N GLY A 272 -11.41 7.43 6.63
CA GLY A 272 -11.91 7.81 5.31
C GLY A 272 -12.18 6.60 4.42
N HIS A 273 -13.37 6.55 3.82
CA HIS A 273 -13.78 5.64 2.77
C HIS A 273 -14.23 6.43 1.54
N HIS A 274 -13.86 5.99 0.35
CA HIS A 274 -14.26 6.63 -0.91
C HIS A 274 -14.58 5.60 -1.97
N VAL A 275 -15.54 5.92 -2.84
CA VAL A 275 -15.93 5.09 -3.98
C VAL A 275 -16.02 5.96 -5.22
N GLU A 276 -15.41 5.52 -6.31
CA GLU A 276 -15.51 6.18 -7.60
C GLU A 276 -15.66 5.18 -8.75
N PRO A 277 -16.23 5.58 -9.89
CA PRO A 277 -16.33 4.71 -11.05
C PRO A 277 -14.94 4.32 -11.57
N ALA A 278 -14.76 3.04 -11.92
CA ALA A 278 -13.57 2.63 -12.67
C ALA A 278 -13.60 3.27 -14.05
N LEU A 279 -12.53 3.97 -14.41
CA LEU A 279 -12.39 4.49 -15.77
C LEU A 279 -12.16 3.32 -16.73
N PRO A 280 -12.71 3.35 -17.94
CA PRO A 280 -12.36 2.39 -18.97
C PRO A 280 -10.85 2.50 -19.28
N ASP A 281 -10.26 1.36 -19.66
CA ASP A 281 -8.85 1.26 -20.08
C ASP A 281 -8.58 2.00 -21.39
#